data_7e9e889543b66dd891677ac25308e388
#
_entry.id   7e9e889543b66dd891677ac25308e388
#
_cell.length_a   1.000
_cell.length_b   1.000
_cell.length_c   1.000
_cell.angle_alpha   90.00
_cell.angle_beta   90.00
_cell.angle_gamma   90.00
#
_symmetry.space_group_name_H-M   'P 1'
#
loop_
_entity.id
_entity.type
_entity.pdbx_description
1 polymer ?
#
loop_
_entity_poly.entity_id
_entity_poly.type
_entity_poly.pdbx_seq_one_letter_code
_entity_poly.pdbx_strand_id
1 'polypeptide(L)'
;GLTNGKTWNQMVHDGFSAVEVTGSAAASADFGGAASALAATKKAAGLELVLYSKTGMGDGQQANNPWLQEFPDPITRVSWDNYLTVSKADAEALGIKNYNVANGGLNGSYVTLKVGDTVLDNVPAFIQPGQAKGTLGLAFGYGRKSALKEEMQVGVNAYKLYVNQNAE
;
A
#
# COMPACT_ATOMS: atom_id res chain seq x y z
N GLY A 1 19.37 8.02 -25.76
CA GLY A 1 18.32 7.38 -25.54
C GLY A 1 18.08 5.89 -25.64
N LEU A 2 16.93 5.47 -25.20
CA LEU A 2 16.50 4.06 -25.16
C LEU A 2 16.21 3.46 -26.55
N THR A 3 16.20 4.27 -27.61
CA THR A 3 15.80 3.82 -28.95
C THR A 3 16.94 3.22 -29.77
N ASN A 4 18.19 3.40 -29.34
CA ASN A 4 19.39 2.92 -30.07
C ASN A 4 19.32 3.19 -31.58
N GLY A 5 18.92 4.41 -31.97
CA GLY A 5 18.80 4.82 -33.36
C GLY A 5 17.54 4.37 -34.10
N LYS A 6 16.69 3.52 -33.49
CA LYS A 6 15.40 3.12 -34.06
C LYS A 6 14.33 4.20 -33.87
N THR A 7 13.40 4.31 -34.80
CA THR A 7 12.20 5.12 -34.62
C THR A 7 11.25 4.46 -33.63
N TRP A 8 10.37 5.23 -33.01
CA TRP A 8 9.33 4.71 -32.14
C TRP A 8 8.48 3.59 -32.80
N ASN A 9 8.08 3.81 -34.04
CA ASN A 9 7.26 2.83 -34.76
C ASN A 9 8.02 1.53 -35.02
N GLN A 10 9.33 1.59 -35.30
CA GLN A 10 10.16 0.38 -35.42
C GLN A 10 10.28 -0.37 -34.11
N MET A 11 10.44 0.33 -32.98
CA MET A 11 10.50 -0.31 -31.68
C MET A 11 9.20 -1.01 -31.31
N VAL A 12 8.06 -0.36 -31.58
CA VAL A 12 6.72 -0.94 -31.34
C VAL A 12 6.47 -2.16 -32.24
N HIS A 13 6.87 -2.06 -33.51
CA HIS A 13 6.73 -3.19 -34.45
C HIS A 13 7.62 -4.39 -34.04
N ASP A 14 8.86 -4.14 -33.68
CA ASP A 14 9.82 -5.19 -33.33
C ASP A 14 9.59 -5.78 -31.93
N GLY A 15 8.92 -5.03 -31.05
CA GLY A 15 8.63 -5.43 -29.67
C GLY A 15 9.84 -5.38 -28.72
N PHE A 16 11.01 -4.96 -29.22
CA PHE A 16 12.23 -4.83 -28.41
C PHE A 16 13.19 -3.78 -28.97
N SER A 17 14.07 -3.30 -28.11
CA SER A 17 15.24 -2.50 -28.50
C SER A 17 16.47 -3.02 -27.78
N ALA A 18 17.51 -3.37 -28.55
CA ALA A 18 18.81 -3.71 -27.98
C ALA A 18 19.51 -2.42 -27.51
N VAL A 19 19.79 -2.35 -26.22
CA VAL A 19 20.57 -1.25 -25.64
C VAL A 19 21.87 -1.84 -25.11
N GLU A 20 23.01 -1.27 -25.52
CA GLU A 20 24.28 -1.64 -24.89
C GLU A 20 24.26 -1.16 -23.44
N VAL A 21 24.20 -2.10 -22.51
CA VAL A 21 24.38 -1.81 -21.09
C VAL A 21 25.87 -1.88 -20.80
N THR A 22 26.51 -0.73 -20.67
CA THR A 22 27.84 -0.66 -20.08
C THR A 22 27.69 -1.08 -18.62
N GLY A 23 28.07 -2.31 -18.31
CA GLY A 23 28.01 -2.85 -16.97
C GLY A 23 28.84 -1.98 -16.02
N SER A 24 28.21 -1.38 -15.05
CA SER A 24 28.93 -0.91 -13.87
C SER A 24 29.44 -2.13 -13.12
N ALA A 25 30.68 -2.08 -12.69
CA ALA A 25 31.21 -3.10 -11.80
C ALA A 25 30.25 -3.25 -10.60
N ALA A 26 29.93 -4.49 -10.23
CA ALA A 26 29.08 -4.73 -9.07
C ALA A 26 29.66 -3.96 -7.87
N ALA A 27 28.87 -3.09 -7.28
CA ALA A 27 29.26 -2.41 -6.07
C ALA A 27 29.51 -3.47 -5.00
N SER A 28 30.64 -3.38 -4.30
CA SER A 28 30.91 -4.26 -3.17
C SER A 28 29.84 -3.98 -2.10
N ALA A 29 29.24 -5.02 -1.56
CA ALA A 29 28.23 -4.87 -0.51
C ALA A 29 28.89 -4.30 0.75
N ASP A 30 28.44 -3.11 1.17
CA ASP A 30 28.84 -2.51 2.44
C ASP A 30 27.91 -2.97 3.57
N PHE A 31 28.21 -4.14 4.13
CA PHE A 31 27.44 -4.67 5.27
C PHE A 31 27.61 -3.83 6.54
N GLY A 32 28.74 -3.14 6.72
CA GLY A 32 28.99 -2.26 7.88
C GLY A 32 28.12 -1.01 7.83
N GLY A 33 28.04 -0.37 6.66
CA GLY A 33 27.17 0.76 6.44
C GLY A 33 25.68 0.41 6.57
N ALA A 34 25.26 -0.73 6.01
CA ALA A 34 23.89 -1.23 6.15
C ALA A 34 23.52 -1.53 7.61
N ALA A 35 24.41 -2.16 8.38
CA ALA A 35 24.19 -2.43 9.80
C ALA A 35 24.10 -1.14 10.61
N SER A 36 24.94 -0.16 10.32
CA SER A 36 24.92 1.17 10.96
C SER A 36 23.64 1.93 10.66
N ALA A 37 23.20 1.92 9.40
CA ALA A 37 21.93 2.53 8.99
C ALA A 37 20.73 1.88 9.68
N LEU A 38 20.71 0.54 9.76
CA LEU A 38 19.66 -0.19 10.49
C LEU A 38 19.65 0.14 11.98
N ALA A 39 20.83 0.20 12.60
CA ALA A 39 20.96 0.56 14.02
C ALA A 39 20.55 2.02 14.31
N ALA A 40 20.70 2.91 13.34
CA ALA A 40 20.30 4.31 13.44
C ALA A 40 18.78 4.51 13.22
N THR A 41 18.05 3.49 12.75
CA THR A 41 16.61 3.57 12.54
C THR A 41 15.90 3.83 13.86
N LYS A 42 15.22 4.96 13.95
CA LYS A 42 14.50 5.35 15.16
C LYS A 42 13.25 4.48 15.32
N LYS A 43 13.11 3.89 16.50
CA LYS A 43 11.86 3.21 16.85
C LYS A 43 10.74 4.23 16.96
N ALA A 44 9.56 3.92 16.40
CA ALA A 44 8.39 4.76 16.51
C ALA A 44 8.04 5.00 17.99
N ALA A 45 7.77 6.26 18.34
CA ALA A 45 7.37 6.63 19.69
C ALA A 45 5.88 6.33 20.00
N GLY A 46 5.11 5.91 19.00
CA GLY A 46 3.68 5.65 19.08
C GLY A 46 3.27 4.46 18.23
N LEU A 47 2.23 4.64 17.44
CA LEU A 47 1.77 3.63 16.51
C LEU A 47 2.69 3.58 15.28
N GLU A 48 3.02 2.37 14.85
CA GLU A 48 3.84 2.11 13.66
C GLU A 48 2.95 1.69 12.50
N LEU A 49 3.07 2.37 11.36
CA LEU A 49 2.31 2.05 10.16
C LEU A 49 3.13 1.17 9.21
N VAL A 50 2.56 0.03 8.86
CA VAL A 50 3.09 -0.88 7.84
C VAL A 50 2.25 -0.75 6.58
N LEU A 51 2.90 -0.42 5.45
CA LEU A 51 2.28 -0.42 4.13
C LEU A 51 2.59 -1.74 3.43
N TYR A 52 1.58 -2.36 2.80
CA TYR A 52 1.75 -3.68 2.20
C TYR A 52 0.90 -3.86 0.93
N SER A 53 1.25 -4.84 0.12
CA SER A 53 0.49 -5.25 -1.06
C SER A 53 -0.45 -6.40 -0.71
N LYS A 54 -1.73 -6.27 -1.09
CA LYS A 54 -2.72 -7.36 -0.95
C LYS A 54 -2.55 -8.41 -2.05
N THR A 55 -2.91 -9.63 -1.76
CA THR A 55 -2.88 -10.74 -2.74
C THR A 55 -3.71 -10.45 -3.99
N GLY A 56 -4.91 -9.90 -3.84
CA GLY A 56 -5.80 -9.64 -4.97
C GLY A 56 -5.40 -8.39 -5.76
N MET A 57 -5.20 -7.27 -5.07
CA MET A 57 -4.97 -5.97 -5.71
C MET A 57 -3.49 -5.68 -5.99
N GLY A 58 -2.57 -6.36 -5.31
CA GLY A 58 -1.14 -6.12 -5.46
C GLY A 58 -0.77 -4.67 -5.13
N ASP A 59 0.02 -4.09 -6.02
CA ASP A 59 0.42 -2.69 -5.95
C ASP A 59 -0.59 -1.71 -6.60
N GLY A 60 -1.66 -2.23 -7.20
CA GLY A 60 -2.71 -1.44 -7.83
C GLY A 60 -2.53 -1.21 -9.33
N GLN A 61 -1.58 -1.84 -10.00
CA GLN A 61 -1.43 -1.72 -11.47
C GLN A 61 -2.72 -2.10 -12.20
N GLN A 62 -3.43 -3.10 -11.69
CA GLN A 62 -4.70 -3.57 -12.26
C GLN A 62 -5.93 -3.09 -11.48
N ALA A 63 -5.85 -1.98 -10.77
CA ALA A 63 -6.95 -1.45 -9.95
C ALA A 63 -8.21 -1.09 -10.74
N ASN A 64 -8.12 -0.96 -12.08
CA ASN A 64 -9.28 -0.74 -12.95
C ASN A 64 -10.08 -2.02 -13.22
N ASN A 65 -9.62 -3.18 -12.78
CA ASN A 65 -10.34 -4.43 -12.94
C ASN A 65 -11.33 -4.63 -11.78
N PRO A 66 -12.65 -4.54 -12.00
CA PRO A 66 -13.64 -4.66 -10.94
C PRO A 66 -13.66 -6.04 -10.29
N TRP A 67 -13.33 -7.08 -11.01
CA TRP A 67 -13.26 -8.44 -10.44
C TRP A 67 -12.17 -8.57 -9.37
N LEU A 68 -11.06 -7.84 -9.52
CA LEU A 68 -10.04 -7.77 -8.47
C LEU A 68 -10.53 -6.97 -7.26
N GLN A 69 -11.36 -5.95 -7.46
CA GLN A 69 -12.00 -5.20 -6.38
C GLN A 69 -12.99 -6.07 -5.60
N GLU A 70 -13.71 -6.95 -6.29
CA GLU A 70 -14.66 -7.88 -5.69
C GLU A 70 -13.99 -9.07 -5.02
N PHE A 71 -12.73 -9.37 -5.37
CA PHE A 71 -12.00 -10.50 -4.82
C PHE A 71 -11.78 -10.31 -3.31
N PRO A 72 -12.32 -11.22 -2.45
CA PRO A 72 -12.19 -11.06 -1.01
C PRO A 72 -10.74 -11.24 -0.55
N ASP A 73 -10.34 -10.42 0.38
CA ASP A 73 -9.06 -10.63 1.08
C ASP A 73 -9.04 -12.00 1.75
N PRO A 74 -7.99 -12.81 1.59
CA PRO A 74 -7.95 -14.18 2.11
C PRO A 74 -8.01 -14.25 3.64
N ILE A 75 -7.63 -13.20 4.35
CA ILE A 75 -7.60 -13.15 5.82
C ILE A 75 -8.88 -12.51 6.35
N THR A 76 -9.20 -11.29 5.95
CA THR A 76 -10.30 -10.49 6.50
C THR A 76 -11.63 -10.71 5.81
N ARG A 77 -11.63 -11.27 4.59
CA ARG A 77 -12.80 -11.45 3.72
C ARG A 77 -13.44 -10.13 3.25
N VAL A 78 -12.79 -9.02 3.45
CA VAL A 78 -13.25 -7.71 2.98
C VAL A 78 -12.97 -7.56 1.49
N SER A 79 -13.94 -7.04 0.75
CA SER A 79 -13.85 -6.68 -0.66
C SER A 79 -13.93 -5.17 -0.84
N TRP A 80 -13.55 -4.68 -2.00
CA TRP A 80 -13.64 -3.31 -2.48
C TRP A 80 -12.66 -2.34 -1.83
N ASP A 81 -12.78 -1.98 -0.56
CA ASP A 81 -11.93 -1.00 0.11
C ASP A 81 -10.57 -1.55 0.56
N ASN A 82 -9.57 -0.68 0.67
CA ASN A 82 -8.51 -0.87 1.65
C ASN A 82 -8.95 -0.27 2.99
N TYR A 83 -8.43 -0.81 4.05
CA TYR A 83 -8.80 -0.46 5.42
C TYR A 83 -7.57 -0.49 6.31
N LEU A 84 -7.62 0.28 7.38
CA LEU A 84 -6.60 0.29 8.40
C LEU A 84 -6.80 -0.92 9.32
N THR A 85 -5.88 -1.88 9.31
CA THR A 85 -5.89 -2.96 10.29
C THR A 85 -5.34 -2.47 11.61
N VAL A 86 -6.00 -2.85 12.70
CA VAL A 86 -5.65 -2.42 14.06
C VAL A 86 -5.79 -3.57 15.03
N SER A 87 -4.91 -3.65 16.03
CA SER A 87 -5.04 -4.64 17.09
C SER A 87 -6.28 -4.39 17.96
N LYS A 88 -6.82 -5.43 18.57
CA LYS A 88 -7.97 -5.28 19.49
C LYS A 88 -7.66 -4.30 20.63
N ALA A 89 -6.48 -4.38 21.20
CA ALA A 89 -6.08 -3.52 22.32
C ALA A 89 -5.97 -2.04 21.91
N ASP A 90 -5.42 -1.77 20.71
CA ASP A 90 -5.33 -0.40 20.20
C ASP A 90 -6.70 0.13 19.79
N ALA A 91 -7.56 -0.72 19.21
CA ALA A 91 -8.92 -0.36 18.87
C ALA A 91 -9.74 0.05 20.11
N GLU A 92 -9.62 -0.68 21.20
CA GLU A 92 -10.25 -0.34 22.48
C GLU A 92 -9.73 1.00 23.02
N ALA A 93 -8.42 1.22 22.97
CA ALA A 93 -7.80 2.47 23.43
C ALA A 93 -8.19 3.69 22.58
N LEU A 94 -8.40 3.50 21.27
CA LEU A 94 -8.76 4.54 20.32
C LEU A 94 -10.27 4.69 20.11
N GLY A 95 -11.09 3.84 20.73
CA GLY A 95 -12.54 3.85 20.57
C GLY A 95 -13.03 3.37 19.21
N ILE A 96 -12.21 2.60 18.49
CA ILE A 96 -12.55 2.02 17.19
C ILE A 96 -13.46 0.81 17.41
N LYS A 97 -14.53 0.73 16.63
CA LYS A 97 -15.54 -0.33 16.73
C LYS A 97 -15.78 -0.99 15.37
N ASN A 98 -15.93 -2.29 15.38
CA ASN A 98 -16.56 -3.06 14.29
C ASN A 98 -17.79 -3.77 14.83
N TYR A 99 -18.86 -3.84 14.05
CA TYR A 99 -20.12 -4.47 14.43
C TYR A 99 -20.85 -5.00 13.21
N ASN A 100 -21.60 -6.08 13.40
CA ASN A 100 -22.44 -6.63 12.34
C ASN A 100 -23.77 -5.88 12.28
N VAL A 101 -24.21 -5.59 11.06
CA VAL A 101 -25.54 -5.03 10.80
C VAL A 101 -26.55 -6.14 10.48
N ALA A 102 -27.83 -5.80 10.39
CA ALA A 102 -28.95 -6.76 10.30
C ALA A 102 -28.81 -7.78 9.15
N ASN A 103 -28.16 -7.45 8.07
CA ASN A 103 -27.94 -8.35 6.92
C ASN A 103 -26.64 -9.16 7.01
N GLY A 104 -25.94 -9.15 8.15
CA GLY A 104 -24.68 -9.82 8.34
C GLY A 104 -23.45 -9.08 7.78
N GLY A 105 -23.65 -7.91 7.18
CA GLY A 105 -22.55 -7.04 6.75
C GLY A 105 -21.75 -6.51 7.95
N LEU A 106 -20.43 -6.42 7.78
CA LEU A 106 -19.56 -5.79 8.76
C LEU A 106 -19.53 -4.27 8.52
N ASN A 107 -19.85 -3.52 9.55
CA ASN A 107 -19.72 -2.07 9.58
C ASN A 107 -18.72 -1.66 10.67
N GLY A 108 -18.24 -0.40 10.64
CA GLY A 108 -17.23 0.02 11.61
C GLY A 108 -16.90 1.50 11.56
N SER A 109 -15.91 1.86 12.35
CA SER A 109 -15.40 3.21 12.42
C SER A 109 -14.62 3.60 11.19
N TYR A 110 -14.75 4.86 10.79
CA TYR A 110 -13.82 5.55 9.91
C TYR A 110 -12.86 6.37 10.75
N VAL A 111 -11.61 6.43 10.32
CA VAL A 111 -10.57 7.18 11.02
C VAL A 111 -9.86 8.14 10.07
N THR A 112 -9.26 9.18 10.65
CA THR A 112 -8.28 10.03 9.98
C THR A 112 -6.89 9.53 10.35
N LEU A 113 -6.11 9.12 9.35
CA LEU A 113 -4.74 8.67 9.51
C LEU A 113 -3.77 9.80 9.18
N LYS A 114 -2.94 10.17 10.15
CA LYS A 114 -1.92 11.22 9.98
C LYS A 114 -0.54 10.62 10.17
N VAL A 115 0.33 10.81 9.18
CA VAL A 115 1.75 10.41 9.23
C VAL A 115 2.58 11.61 8.80
N GLY A 116 3.32 12.20 9.73
CA GLY A 116 3.98 13.48 9.50
C GLY A 116 2.96 14.55 9.11
N ASP A 117 3.17 15.18 7.95
CA ASP A 117 2.28 16.20 7.40
C ASP A 117 1.19 15.64 6.49
N THR A 118 1.26 14.35 6.15
CA THR A 118 0.29 13.70 5.27
C THR A 118 -0.92 13.20 6.06
N VAL A 119 -2.10 13.56 5.58
CA VAL A 119 -3.38 13.17 6.16
C VAL A 119 -4.20 12.38 5.15
N LEU A 120 -4.75 11.26 5.58
CA LEU A 120 -5.75 10.48 4.86
C LEU A 120 -7.03 10.43 5.70
N ASP A 121 -8.08 11.01 5.18
CA ASP A 121 -9.41 11.01 5.82
C ASP A 121 -10.25 9.83 5.34
N ASN A 122 -11.27 9.51 6.13
CA ASN A 122 -12.25 8.48 5.81
C ASN A 122 -11.66 7.10 5.53
N VAL A 123 -10.64 6.72 6.30
CA VAL A 123 -10.05 5.38 6.22
C VAL A 123 -10.89 4.42 7.04
N PRO A 124 -11.50 3.37 6.44
CA PRO A 124 -12.21 2.36 7.21
C PRO A 124 -11.23 1.66 8.16
N ALA A 125 -11.66 1.34 9.37
CA ALA A 125 -10.85 0.63 10.34
C ALA A 125 -11.37 -0.80 10.55
N PHE A 126 -10.46 -1.77 10.50
CA PHE A 126 -10.74 -3.19 10.71
C PHE A 126 -9.96 -3.72 11.90
N ILE A 127 -10.66 -4.22 12.90
CA ILE A 127 -10.04 -4.84 14.08
C ILE A 127 -9.61 -6.25 13.69
N GLN A 128 -8.29 -6.46 13.63
CA GLN A 128 -7.70 -7.74 13.24
C GLN A 128 -7.19 -8.49 14.45
N PRO A 129 -7.84 -9.61 14.84
CA PRO A 129 -7.36 -10.47 15.92
C PRO A 129 -5.95 -11.01 15.61
N GLY A 130 -5.09 -11.00 16.61
CA GLY A 130 -3.70 -11.49 16.47
C GLY A 130 -2.70 -10.46 15.96
N GLN A 131 -3.14 -9.27 15.54
CA GLN A 131 -2.23 -8.18 15.19
C GLN A 131 -1.50 -7.67 16.44
N ALA A 132 -0.21 -7.36 16.28
CA ALA A 132 0.62 -6.84 17.36
C ALA A 132 0.12 -5.47 17.82
N LYS A 133 0.11 -5.25 19.13
CA LYS A 133 -0.20 -3.94 19.71
C LYS A 133 0.82 -2.91 19.25
N GLY A 134 0.34 -1.69 18.96
CA GLY A 134 1.17 -0.59 18.49
C GLY A 134 1.44 -0.60 16.99
N THR A 135 0.90 -1.57 16.23
CA THR A 135 1.07 -1.64 14.78
C THR A 135 -0.25 -1.43 14.04
N LEU A 136 -0.16 -0.70 12.95
CA LEU A 136 -1.25 -0.46 12.00
C LEU A 136 -0.84 -0.99 10.63
N GLY A 137 -1.78 -1.50 9.85
CA GLY A 137 -1.51 -1.93 8.49
C GLY A 137 -2.44 -1.25 7.49
N LEU A 138 -1.91 -0.79 6.36
CA LEU A 138 -2.71 -0.23 5.27
C LEU A 138 -2.22 -0.75 3.92
N ALA A 139 -3.11 -1.29 3.11
CA ALA A 139 -2.76 -1.87 1.83
C ALA A 139 -2.65 -0.82 0.72
N PHE A 140 -1.70 -1.05 -0.22
CA PHE A 140 -1.62 -0.32 -1.48
C PHE A 140 -2.73 -0.71 -2.47
N GLY A 141 -2.83 0.02 -3.57
CA GLY A 141 -3.58 -0.35 -4.75
C GLY A 141 -4.99 0.23 -4.86
N TYR A 142 -5.40 1.06 -3.93
CA TYR A 142 -6.73 1.67 -3.85
C TYR A 142 -6.71 3.20 -3.96
N GLY A 143 -7.88 3.82 -3.97
CA GLY A 143 -8.03 5.27 -3.98
C GLY A 143 -7.81 5.91 -5.35
N ARG A 144 -7.88 5.14 -6.45
CA ARG A 144 -7.82 5.65 -7.81
C ARG A 144 -9.13 6.35 -8.17
N LYS A 145 -9.04 7.57 -8.69
CA LYS A 145 -10.20 8.40 -9.03
C LYS A 145 -10.39 8.63 -10.53
N SER A 146 -9.45 8.20 -11.35
CA SER A 146 -9.52 8.33 -12.81
C SER A 146 -9.65 6.97 -13.48
N ALA A 147 -10.28 6.95 -14.66
CA ALA A 147 -10.49 5.75 -15.47
C ALA A 147 -11.33 4.64 -14.82
N LEU A 148 -12.06 4.96 -13.76
CA LEU A 148 -13.04 4.09 -13.09
C LEU A 148 -14.39 4.78 -13.04
N LYS A 149 -15.48 3.99 -13.07
CA LYS A 149 -16.80 4.49 -12.72
C LYS A 149 -16.80 5.02 -11.29
N GLU A 150 -17.63 6.01 -11.02
CA GLU A 150 -17.65 6.70 -9.72
C GLU A 150 -17.91 5.72 -8.56
N GLU A 151 -18.84 4.80 -8.74
CA GLU A 151 -19.16 3.76 -7.76
C GLU A 151 -18.02 2.77 -7.45
N MET A 152 -17.01 2.73 -8.32
CA MET A 152 -15.82 1.88 -8.17
C MET A 152 -14.61 2.63 -7.59
N GLN A 153 -14.74 3.94 -7.35
CA GLN A 153 -13.68 4.79 -6.82
C GLN A 153 -13.62 4.69 -5.30
N VAL A 154 -13.24 3.54 -4.81
CA VAL A 154 -13.24 3.19 -3.39
C VAL A 154 -11.84 3.18 -2.78
N GLY A 155 -11.78 3.28 -1.46
CA GLY A 155 -10.56 3.24 -0.68
C GLY A 155 -9.74 4.52 -0.72
N VAL A 156 -8.58 4.47 -0.11
CA VAL A 156 -7.64 5.59 0.02
C VAL A 156 -6.30 5.27 -0.65
N ASN A 157 -5.66 6.30 -1.18
CA ASN A 157 -4.36 6.15 -1.82
C ASN A 157 -3.24 6.11 -0.77
N ALA A 158 -2.84 4.90 -0.38
CA ALA A 158 -1.76 4.66 0.58
C ALA A 158 -0.38 5.11 0.08
N TYR A 159 -0.16 5.23 -1.23
CA TYR A 159 1.11 5.73 -1.77
C TYR A 159 1.45 7.14 -1.34
N LYS A 160 0.48 7.95 -0.91
CA LYS A 160 0.75 9.27 -0.33
C LYS A 160 1.57 9.21 0.96
N LEU A 161 1.55 8.06 1.63
CA LEU A 161 2.29 7.80 2.87
C LEU A 161 3.62 7.07 2.61
N TYR A 162 3.84 6.62 1.37
CA TYR A 162 5.07 5.96 0.98
C TYR A 162 6.17 7.00 0.77
N VAL A 163 7.03 7.14 1.75
CA VAL A 163 8.22 7.99 1.67
C VAL A 163 9.37 7.10 1.23
N ASN A 164 10.06 7.49 0.16
CA ASN A 164 11.24 6.77 -0.27
C ASN A 164 12.29 6.85 0.86
N GLN A 165 12.67 5.72 1.42
CA GLN A 165 13.62 5.65 2.54
C GLN A 165 15.01 6.23 2.22
N ASN A 166 15.26 6.57 0.96
CA ASN A 166 16.49 7.22 0.50
C ASN A 166 16.38 8.75 0.43
N ALA A 167 15.25 9.33 0.81
CA ALA A 167 15.10 10.76 0.97
C ALA A 167 15.33 11.10 2.44
N GLU A 168 16.55 11.53 2.77
CA GLU A 168 16.87 12.18 4.02
C GLU A 168 16.15 13.53 4.14
#